data_86c39b47d4f96377f74adc2566d9bb33
#
_entry.id   86c39b47d4f96377f74adc2566d9bb33
#
_cell.length_a   1.000
_cell.length_b   1.000
_cell.length_c   1.000
_cell.angle_alpha   90.00
_cell.angle_beta   90.00
_cell.angle_gamma   90.00
#
_symmetry.space_group_name_H-M   'P 1'
#
loop_
_entity.id
_entity.type
_entity.pdbx_description
1 polymer ?
#
loop_
_entity_poly.entity_id
_entity_poly.type
_entity_poly.pdbx_seq_one_letter_code
_entity_poly.pdbx_strand_id
1 'polypeptide(L)'
;MNKIEHIGIAVKDLEKSNKVFASLFGEEHYKVEEVLSEGVKTSFFKNGPNKIELLEATNPESPIAKFIAKKGEGIHHIAFAVDDILSEI
;
A
#
# COMPACT_ATOMS: atom_id res chain seq x y z
N MET A 1 -9.49 18.21 9.47
CA MET A 1 -8.84 17.07 8.90
C MET A 1 -8.57 16.08 10.00
N ASN A 2 -8.50 14.89 9.68
CA ASN A 2 -8.51 13.87 10.67
C ASN A 2 -7.18 13.15 10.75
N LYS A 3 -7.04 12.10 10.03
CA LYS A 3 -5.81 11.32 10.13
C LYS A 3 -5.49 10.66 8.81
N ILE A 4 -4.29 10.15 8.70
CA ILE A 4 -3.92 9.32 7.56
C ILE A 4 -4.63 7.98 7.74
N GLU A 5 -5.44 7.59 6.75
CA GLU A 5 -6.15 6.33 6.78
C GLU A 5 -5.22 5.19 6.40
N HIS A 6 -4.47 5.38 5.31
CA HIS A 6 -3.45 4.41 4.96
C HIS A 6 -2.37 5.02 4.06
N ILE A 7 -1.25 4.34 3.99
CA ILE A 7 -0.14 4.69 3.10
C ILE A 7 0.10 3.49 2.21
N GLY A 8 0.11 3.71 0.90
CA GLY A 8 0.39 2.66 -0.07
C GLY A 8 1.81 2.76 -0.58
N ILE A 9 2.54 1.67 -0.49
CA ILE A 9 3.95 1.61 -0.89
C ILE A 9 4.12 0.58 -2.00
N ALA A 10 4.67 1.01 -3.12
CA ALA A 10 4.93 0.12 -4.25
C ALA A 10 6.23 -0.64 -4.02
N VAL A 11 6.16 -1.96 -4.14
CA VAL A 11 7.32 -2.83 -3.91
C VAL A 11 7.49 -3.79 -5.08
N LYS A 12 8.72 -4.22 -5.32
CA LYS A 12 9.04 -5.14 -6.41
C LYS A 12 8.72 -6.58 -6.06
N ASP A 13 8.90 -6.95 -4.80
CA ASP A 13 8.74 -8.32 -4.32
C ASP A 13 7.94 -8.29 -3.03
N LEU A 14 6.68 -8.65 -3.12
CA LEU A 14 5.77 -8.56 -1.98
C LEU A 14 6.18 -9.50 -0.85
N GLU A 15 6.56 -10.72 -1.18
CA GLU A 15 6.93 -11.70 -0.17
C GLU A 15 8.13 -11.25 0.64
N LYS A 16 9.14 -10.72 -0.05
CA LYS A 16 10.34 -10.23 0.58
C LYS A 16 10.04 -8.98 1.42
N SER A 17 9.25 -8.08 0.87
CA SER A 17 8.89 -6.85 1.56
C SER A 17 8.01 -7.12 2.77
N ASN A 18 7.14 -8.14 2.70
CA ASN A 18 6.34 -8.54 3.85
C ASN A 18 7.22 -8.89 5.04
N LYS A 19 8.31 -9.59 4.80
CA LYS A 19 9.22 -9.97 5.88
C LYS A 19 9.90 -8.77 6.51
N VAL A 20 10.31 -7.83 5.66
CA VAL A 20 10.96 -6.61 6.15
C VAL A 20 10.00 -5.80 7.02
N PHE A 21 8.78 -5.58 6.53
CA PHE A 21 7.82 -4.76 7.26
C PHE A 21 7.27 -5.46 8.50
N ALA A 22 7.13 -6.79 8.47
CA ALA A 22 6.75 -7.54 9.66
C ALA A 22 7.80 -7.35 10.76
N SER A 23 9.08 -7.35 10.37
CA SER A 23 10.17 -7.13 11.32
C SER A 23 10.13 -5.73 11.90
N LEU A 24 9.86 -4.73 11.05
CA LEU A 24 9.80 -3.34 11.49
C LEU A 24 8.65 -3.08 12.45
N PHE A 25 7.48 -3.65 12.16
CA PHE A 25 6.27 -3.39 12.95
C PHE A 25 6.09 -4.37 14.11
N GLY A 26 6.83 -5.47 14.09
CA GLY A 26 6.66 -6.51 15.11
C GLY A 26 5.39 -7.33 14.91
N GLU A 27 4.77 -7.24 13.73
CA GLU A 27 3.55 -7.97 13.40
C GLU A 27 3.52 -8.34 11.93
N GLU A 28 2.94 -9.50 11.63
CA GLU A 28 2.75 -9.94 10.26
C GLU A 28 1.60 -9.16 9.61
N HIS A 29 1.57 -9.15 8.28
CA HIS A 29 0.41 -8.61 7.59
C HIS A 29 -0.82 -9.43 7.97
N TYR A 30 -1.97 -8.77 8.01
CA TYR A 30 -3.20 -9.45 8.44
C TYR A 30 -4.08 -9.88 7.27
N LYS A 31 -3.73 -9.47 6.05
CA LYS A 31 -4.53 -9.78 4.88
C LYS A 31 -3.71 -9.58 3.62
N VAL A 32 -4.00 -10.38 2.60
CA VAL A 32 -3.46 -10.20 1.26
C VAL A 32 -4.66 -10.20 0.32
N GLU A 33 -4.66 -9.30 -0.65
CA GLU A 33 -5.74 -9.19 -1.60
C GLU A 33 -5.17 -9.00 -3.00
N GLU A 34 -5.74 -9.68 -3.97
CA GLU A 34 -5.32 -9.52 -5.35
C GLU A 34 -6.48 -8.98 -6.17
N VAL A 35 -6.24 -7.90 -6.90
CA VAL A 35 -7.25 -7.29 -7.78
C VAL A 35 -6.75 -7.45 -9.20
N LEU A 36 -7.21 -8.49 -9.87
CA LEU A 36 -6.75 -8.84 -11.21
C LEU A 36 -7.01 -7.74 -12.23
N SER A 37 -8.15 -7.06 -12.13
CA SER A 37 -8.49 -5.99 -13.07
C SER A 37 -7.53 -4.81 -12.97
N GLU A 38 -6.86 -4.65 -11.83
CA GLU A 38 -5.91 -3.57 -11.64
C GLU A 38 -4.47 -4.04 -11.70
N GLY A 39 -4.28 -5.35 -11.81
CA GLY A 39 -2.93 -5.91 -11.90
C GLY A 39 -2.12 -5.69 -10.64
N VAL A 40 -2.74 -5.80 -9.46
CA VAL A 40 -2.05 -5.53 -8.20
C VAL A 40 -2.37 -6.56 -7.14
N LYS A 41 -1.37 -6.87 -6.34
CA LYS A 41 -1.49 -7.73 -5.17
C LYS A 41 -1.05 -6.91 -3.97
N THR A 42 -1.86 -6.87 -2.94
CA THR A 42 -1.66 -5.98 -1.81
C THR A 42 -1.58 -6.75 -0.50
N SER A 43 -0.57 -6.42 0.32
CA SER A 43 -0.48 -6.89 1.70
C SER A 43 -0.88 -5.75 2.61
N PHE A 44 -1.64 -6.07 3.65
CA PHE A 44 -2.14 -5.07 4.59
C PHE A 44 -1.50 -5.25 5.96
N PHE A 45 -0.88 -4.18 6.43
CA PHE A 45 -0.30 -4.13 7.78
C PHE A 45 -1.04 -3.08 8.58
N LYS A 46 -1.05 -3.27 9.90
CA LYS A 46 -1.63 -2.31 10.81
C LYS A 46 -0.57 -1.88 11.79
N ASN A 47 -0.37 -0.58 11.93
CA ASN A 47 0.60 -0.04 12.85
C ASN A 47 -0.10 1.03 13.69
N GLY A 48 -0.65 0.62 14.85
CA GLY A 48 -1.48 1.50 15.66
C GLY A 48 -2.74 1.85 14.89
N PRO A 49 -3.09 3.13 14.81
CA PRO A 49 -4.29 3.57 14.08
C PRO A 49 -4.09 3.65 12.58
N ASN A 50 -2.86 3.46 12.09
CA ASN A 50 -2.54 3.62 10.68
C ASN A 50 -2.46 2.28 9.97
N LYS A 51 -2.82 2.29 8.69
CA LYS A 51 -2.71 1.10 7.85
C LYS A 51 -1.64 1.32 6.82
N ILE A 52 -0.84 0.30 6.60
CA ILE A 52 0.22 0.33 5.59
C ILE A 52 -0.11 -0.76 4.58
N GLU A 53 -0.10 -0.41 3.30
CA GLU A 53 -0.37 -1.35 2.22
C GLU A 53 0.84 -1.47 1.33
N LEU A 54 1.29 -2.70 1.11
CA LEU A 54 2.38 -2.96 0.19
C LEU A 54 1.78 -3.47 -1.11
N LEU A 55 2.15 -2.84 -2.22
CA LEU A 55 1.53 -3.07 -3.52
C LEU A 55 2.56 -3.64 -4.49
N GLU A 56 2.26 -4.83 -5.04
CA GLU A 56 3.11 -5.44 -6.05
C GLU A 56 2.33 -5.60 -7.35
N ALA A 57 2.96 -5.25 -8.47
CA ALA A 57 2.33 -5.43 -9.77
C ALA A 57 2.27 -6.92 -10.12
N THR A 58 1.13 -7.36 -10.66
CA THR A 58 0.99 -8.74 -11.11
C THR A 58 1.21 -8.88 -12.61
N ASN A 59 1.37 -7.75 -13.32
CA ASN A 59 1.69 -7.77 -14.74
C ASN A 59 2.35 -6.45 -15.13
N PRO A 60 3.06 -6.39 -16.27
CA PRO A 60 3.80 -5.18 -16.67
C PRO A 60 2.92 -3.99 -17.03
N GLU A 61 1.63 -4.22 -17.29
CA GLU A 61 0.71 -3.14 -17.66
C GLU A 61 0.11 -2.44 -16.46
N SER A 62 0.32 -2.99 -15.29
CA SER A 62 -0.23 -2.45 -14.05
C SER A 62 0.29 -1.04 -13.77
N PRO A 63 -0.54 -0.15 -13.20
CA PRO A 63 -0.04 1.16 -12.77
C PRO A 63 1.11 1.07 -11.77
N ILE A 64 1.12 0.02 -10.95
CA ILE A 64 2.22 -0.18 -9.99
C ILE A 64 3.52 -0.53 -10.73
N ALA A 65 3.44 -1.38 -11.77
CA ALA A 65 4.61 -1.71 -12.56
C ALA A 65 5.18 -0.47 -13.22
N LYS A 66 4.31 0.39 -13.75
CA LYS A 66 4.73 1.62 -14.40
C LYS A 66 5.33 2.60 -13.41
N PHE A 67 4.76 2.68 -12.22
CA PHE A 67 5.28 3.53 -11.16
C PHE A 67 6.70 3.10 -10.79
N ILE A 68 6.91 1.80 -10.57
CA ILE A 68 8.22 1.29 -10.18
C ILE A 68 9.25 1.47 -11.28
N ALA A 69 8.84 1.28 -12.54
CA ALA A 69 9.74 1.47 -13.68
C ALA A 69 10.22 2.91 -13.76
N LYS A 70 9.39 3.85 -13.37
CA LYS A 70 9.69 5.26 -13.48
C LYS A 70 10.34 5.84 -12.23
N LYS A 71 9.90 5.42 -11.06
CA LYS A 71 10.31 6.02 -9.80
C LYS A 71 10.98 5.06 -8.81
N GLY A 72 10.95 3.76 -9.10
CA GLY A 72 11.48 2.77 -8.17
C GLY A 72 10.47 2.46 -7.08
N GLU A 73 10.90 1.68 -6.10
CA GLU A 73 10.06 1.36 -4.96
C GLU A 73 9.88 2.60 -4.10
N GLY A 74 8.71 2.74 -3.50
CA GLY A 74 8.47 3.86 -2.61
C GLY A 74 7.00 4.14 -2.43
N ILE A 75 6.70 5.22 -1.72
CA ILE A 75 5.33 5.61 -1.43
C ILE A 75 4.62 5.95 -2.74
N HIS A 76 3.52 5.23 -2.97
CA HIS A 76 2.70 5.42 -4.16
C HIS A 76 1.54 6.38 -3.89
N HIS A 77 0.92 6.24 -2.71
CA HIS A 77 -0.19 7.13 -2.35
C HIS A 77 -0.39 7.17 -0.85
N ILE A 78 -1.06 8.25 -0.41
CA ILE A 78 -1.46 8.43 0.98
C ILE A 78 -2.94 8.79 0.94
N ALA A 79 -3.75 8.06 1.72
CA ALA A 79 -5.17 8.32 1.82
C ALA A 79 -5.49 8.89 3.20
N PHE A 80 -6.37 9.88 3.23
CA PHE A 80 -6.78 10.53 4.46
C PHE A 80 -8.22 10.17 4.80
N ALA A 81 -8.48 9.97 6.09
CA ALA A 81 -9.84 9.80 6.58
C ALA A 81 -10.38 11.17 6.96
N VAL A 82 -11.54 11.52 6.43
CA VAL A 82 -12.19 12.80 6.73
C VAL A 82 -13.60 12.53 7.20
N ASP A 83 -14.09 13.41 8.10
CA ASP A 83 -15.44 13.27 8.63
C ASP A 83 -16.50 13.69 7.61
N ASP A 84 -16.23 14.77 6.92
CA ASP A 84 -17.18 15.34 5.97
C ASP A 84 -16.40 15.94 4.81
N ILE A 85 -16.39 15.22 3.70
CA ILE A 85 -15.61 15.63 2.55
C ILE A 85 -16.10 16.95 1.94
N LEU A 86 -17.38 17.22 2.09
CA LEU A 86 -17.93 18.49 1.57
C LEU A 86 -17.44 19.68 2.36
N SER A 87 -17.23 19.52 3.65
CA SER A 87 -16.75 20.61 4.48
C SER A 87 -15.24 20.82 4.32
N GLU A 88 -14.55 19.87 3.71
CA GLU A 88 -13.11 19.98 3.47
C GLU A 88 -12.82 20.71 2.15
N ILE A 89 -13.81 20.83 1.33
CA ILE A 89 -13.72 21.53 0.06
C ILE A 89 -14.03 23.01 0.25
#